data_2d658432e8e3a76904d997e289d5740d
#
_entry.id   2d658432e8e3a76904d997e289d5740d
#
_cell.length_a   1.000
_cell.length_b   1.000
_cell.length_c   1.000
_cell.angle_alpha   90.00
_cell.angle_beta   90.00
_cell.angle_gamma   90.00
#
_symmetry.space_group_name_H-M   'P 1'
#
loop_
_entity.id
_entity.type
_entity.pdbx_description
1 polymer ?
#
loop_
_entity_poly.entity_id
_entity_poly.type
_entity_poly.pdbx_seq_one_letter_code
_entity_poly.pdbx_strand_id
1 'polypeptide(L)'
;ASVVKERPVLLNRAPTLHRLGIQAFEPVLVDGAAIQLHPSVCGAFNADFDGDQMAVHVPLSYESVAEARQLMLSTKNILKPSDGSPVVSPTLDIVVGCYYLTHHQRLNPPNSRPPLMSDSDIERLFSGDVPEIDTKSESVGDSDNVAENKIADPKIFSSLNDVHLWFQSTGAHVHTPIELRSIDGRVSGKVMDEEKTLTTIGRVIFNMNIPDEIGFVNETMDKGALNDLVSSAYQEFGEEVAVKLVDDLKSTGFEYATKSGLTLATSDILPPEDRTKIIAGAEKKIAELEDQWGMGEVGDADLYRGTIDTWEIVEREVQQSLANHLTPSGPLAVMMNSGAKGSPANLRQMAGFMGRVTDPKGQVIRTPVYSSLRDGLSAREYFISTHGARKGSTDTALRT
;
A
#
# COMPACT_ATOMS: atom_id res chain seq x y z
N ALA A 1 0.14 -21.34 -35.58
CA ALA A 1 0.34 -21.77 -34.18
C ALA A 1 1.72 -22.40 -33.93
N SER A 2 2.24 -23.33 -34.77
CA SER A 2 3.52 -24.01 -34.54
C SER A 2 4.73 -23.07 -34.58
N VAL A 3 4.78 -22.10 -35.50
CA VAL A 3 5.88 -21.14 -35.66
C VAL A 3 5.99 -20.21 -34.43
N VAL A 4 4.87 -19.86 -33.82
CA VAL A 4 4.81 -18.96 -32.66
C VAL A 4 5.43 -19.59 -31.40
N LYS A 5 5.22 -20.91 -31.20
CA LYS A 5 5.72 -21.63 -30.01
C LYS A 5 7.25 -21.68 -29.91
N GLU A 6 7.95 -21.53 -31.02
CA GLU A 6 9.42 -21.64 -31.08
C GLU A 6 10.12 -20.28 -31.12
N ARG A 7 9.38 -19.19 -31.17
CA ARG A 7 9.92 -17.85 -31.37
C ARG A 7 9.52 -16.89 -30.24
N PRO A 8 10.39 -16.64 -29.27
CA PRO A 8 10.16 -15.57 -28.28
C PRO A 8 10.15 -14.21 -29.00
N VAL A 9 9.42 -13.27 -28.43
CA VAL A 9 9.39 -11.88 -28.89
C VAL A 9 9.98 -10.97 -27.83
N LEU A 10 10.65 -9.90 -28.23
CA LEU A 10 11.11 -8.85 -27.32
C LEU A 10 10.09 -7.71 -27.36
N LEU A 11 9.60 -7.32 -26.20
CA LEU A 11 8.77 -6.14 -26.04
C LEU A 11 9.60 -5.01 -25.45
N ASN A 12 9.42 -3.82 -26.01
CA ASN A 12 10.09 -2.61 -25.54
C ASN A 12 9.09 -1.45 -25.45
N ARG A 13 9.12 -0.74 -24.32
CA ARG A 13 8.42 0.54 -24.15
C ARG A 13 9.43 1.68 -24.06
N ALA A 14 9.27 2.68 -24.91
CA ALA A 14 10.06 3.92 -24.82
C ALA A 14 9.45 4.87 -23.75
N PRO A 15 10.30 5.62 -22.99
CA PRO A 15 11.75 5.59 -23.01
C PRO A 15 12.31 4.36 -22.27
N THR A 16 13.36 3.75 -22.79
CA THR A 16 14.06 2.62 -22.18
C THR A 16 15.08 3.14 -21.17
N LEU A 17 14.67 3.30 -19.91
CA LEU A 17 15.50 3.89 -18.86
C LEU A 17 16.47 2.89 -18.21
N HIS A 18 16.15 1.61 -18.27
CA HIS A 18 16.95 0.52 -17.70
C HIS A 18 16.75 -0.76 -18.48
N ARG A 19 17.57 -1.79 -18.23
CA ARG A 19 17.58 -3.04 -18.99
C ARG A 19 16.23 -3.78 -18.98
N LEU A 20 15.40 -3.62 -17.95
CA LEU A 20 14.08 -4.26 -17.85
C LEU A 20 13.00 -3.55 -18.69
N GLY A 21 13.31 -2.44 -19.34
CA GLY A 21 12.48 -1.83 -20.37
C GLY A 21 12.44 -2.61 -21.69
N ILE A 22 13.25 -3.66 -21.81
CA ILE A 22 13.23 -4.66 -22.88
C ILE A 22 13.22 -6.04 -22.24
N GLN A 23 12.16 -6.81 -22.47
CA GLN A 23 12.03 -8.17 -21.94
C GLN A 23 11.52 -9.11 -23.02
N ALA A 24 11.89 -10.38 -22.93
CA ALA A 24 11.42 -11.43 -23.81
C ALA A 24 10.18 -12.10 -23.23
N PHE A 25 9.29 -12.50 -24.12
CA PHE A 25 8.06 -13.21 -23.80
C PHE A 25 7.80 -14.31 -24.81
N GLU A 26 7.17 -15.39 -24.40
CA GLU A 26 6.62 -16.38 -25.30
C GLU A 26 5.23 -15.92 -25.77
N PRO A 27 5.04 -15.65 -27.09
CA PRO A 27 3.80 -15.08 -27.56
C PRO A 27 2.67 -16.08 -27.61
N VAL A 28 1.46 -15.62 -27.23
CA VAL A 28 0.20 -16.33 -27.38
C VAL A 28 -0.68 -15.54 -28.35
N LEU A 29 -1.26 -16.23 -29.34
CA LEU A 29 -2.18 -15.58 -30.28
C LEU A 29 -3.53 -15.35 -29.62
N VAL A 30 -3.98 -14.12 -29.66
CA VAL A 30 -5.28 -13.66 -29.14
C VAL A 30 -6.01 -12.88 -30.24
N ASP A 31 -7.33 -12.84 -30.14
CA ASP A 31 -8.15 -12.00 -31.02
C ASP A 31 -8.07 -10.55 -30.56
N GLY A 32 -8.10 -9.61 -31.53
CA GLY A 32 -8.05 -8.19 -31.26
C GLY A 32 -6.77 -7.52 -31.75
N ALA A 33 -6.70 -6.19 -31.57
CA ALA A 33 -5.62 -5.34 -32.07
C ALA A 33 -4.66 -4.84 -30.98
N ALA A 34 -4.87 -5.25 -29.72
CA ALA A 34 -4.06 -4.82 -28.60
C ALA A 34 -3.13 -5.94 -28.09
N ILE A 35 -1.93 -5.55 -27.65
CA ILE A 35 -1.01 -6.45 -26.94
C ILE A 35 -1.56 -6.66 -25.53
N GLN A 36 -1.74 -7.91 -25.14
CA GLN A 36 -2.09 -8.28 -23.76
C GLN A 36 -0.81 -8.52 -22.97
N LEU A 37 -0.55 -7.68 -21.98
CA LEU A 37 0.65 -7.73 -21.15
C LEU A 37 0.31 -8.18 -19.75
N HIS A 38 1.15 -9.02 -19.15
CA HIS A 38 0.97 -9.45 -17.77
C HIS A 38 1.08 -8.26 -16.81
N PRO A 39 0.11 -8.03 -15.89
CA PRO A 39 0.09 -6.84 -15.04
C PRO A 39 1.34 -6.65 -14.17
N SER A 40 1.94 -7.74 -13.69
CA SER A 40 3.09 -7.70 -12.80
C SER A 40 4.38 -7.17 -13.45
N VAL A 41 4.47 -7.13 -14.79
CA VAL A 41 5.63 -6.56 -15.50
C VAL A 41 5.45 -5.08 -15.87
N CYS A 42 4.26 -4.53 -15.65
CA CYS A 42 3.98 -3.12 -15.95
C CYS A 42 4.92 -2.17 -15.19
N GLY A 43 5.28 -2.50 -13.96
CA GLY A 43 6.24 -1.72 -13.17
C GLY A 43 7.63 -1.65 -13.81
N ALA A 44 8.11 -2.75 -14.38
CA ALA A 44 9.40 -2.82 -15.06
C ALA A 44 9.43 -1.96 -16.33
N PHE A 45 8.35 -1.96 -17.12
CA PHE A 45 8.21 -1.14 -18.31
C PHE A 45 7.79 0.30 -18.02
N ASN A 46 7.40 0.62 -16.79
CA ASN A 46 6.69 1.86 -16.45
C ASN A 46 5.48 2.07 -17.38
N ALA A 47 4.73 1.00 -17.65
CA ALA A 47 3.61 0.95 -18.56
C ALA A 47 2.29 0.94 -17.81
N ASP A 48 1.29 1.60 -18.41
CA ASP A 48 -0.11 1.48 -18.05
C ASP A 48 -0.96 1.21 -19.30
N PHE A 49 -2.25 1.01 -19.13
CA PHE A 49 -3.13 0.62 -20.23
C PHE A 49 -4.02 1.78 -20.72
N ASP A 50 -3.53 3.01 -20.62
CA ASP A 50 -4.23 4.23 -21.04
C ASP A 50 -4.02 4.59 -22.53
N GLY A 51 -3.30 3.75 -23.27
CA GLY A 51 -2.97 3.96 -24.69
C GLY A 51 -1.46 3.85 -24.99
N ASP A 52 -0.68 3.35 -24.03
CA ASP A 52 0.74 3.08 -24.21
C ASP A 52 1.00 2.17 -25.41
N GLN A 53 2.09 2.43 -26.13
CA GLN A 53 2.55 1.63 -27.25
C GLN A 53 3.85 0.91 -26.89
N MET A 54 4.04 -0.27 -27.45
CA MET A 54 5.27 -1.05 -27.34
C MET A 54 5.78 -1.47 -28.72
N ALA A 55 7.11 -1.48 -28.89
CA ALA A 55 7.74 -2.09 -30.03
C ALA A 55 7.88 -3.60 -29.79
N VAL A 56 7.63 -4.38 -30.84
CA VAL A 56 7.80 -5.83 -30.85
C VAL A 56 8.94 -6.18 -31.80
N HIS A 57 9.94 -6.92 -31.26
CA HIS A 57 11.08 -7.40 -32.04
C HIS A 57 11.11 -8.92 -32.01
N VAL A 58 11.44 -9.52 -33.17
CA VAL A 58 11.55 -10.98 -33.32
C VAL A 58 13.01 -11.36 -33.50
N PRO A 59 13.64 -12.08 -32.57
CA PRO A 59 14.97 -12.65 -32.75
C PRO A 59 14.98 -13.63 -33.92
N LEU A 60 15.93 -13.49 -34.82
CA LEU A 60 15.98 -14.29 -36.09
C LEU A 60 17.00 -15.42 -36.01
N SER A 61 18.20 -15.19 -35.45
CA SER A 61 19.23 -16.23 -35.38
C SER A 61 19.01 -17.18 -34.19
N TYR A 62 19.60 -18.35 -34.24
CA TYR A 62 19.54 -19.31 -33.13
C TYR A 62 20.19 -18.76 -31.87
N GLU A 63 21.29 -18.03 -32.00
CA GLU A 63 21.99 -17.40 -30.89
C GLU A 63 21.12 -16.33 -30.24
N SER A 64 20.45 -15.47 -31.03
CA SER A 64 19.55 -14.43 -30.53
C SER A 64 18.33 -15.03 -29.83
N VAL A 65 17.78 -16.13 -30.32
CA VAL A 65 16.67 -16.85 -29.69
C VAL A 65 17.13 -17.47 -28.37
N ALA A 66 18.34 -18.07 -28.35
CA ALA A 66 18.90 -18.65 -27.12
C ALA A 66 19.15 -17.58 -26.06
N GLU A 67 19.73 -16.43 -26.44
CA GLU A 67 19.96 -15.29 -25.55
C GLU A 67 18.63 -14.73 -25.00
N ALA A 68 17.63 -14.55 -25.85
CA ALA A 68 16.30 -14.09 -25.43
C ALA A 68 15.70 -15.02 -24.38
N ARG A 69 15.82 -16.34 -24.54
CA ARG A 69 15.29 -17.33 -23.60
C ARG A 69 16.10 -17.46 -22.31
N GLN A 70 17.41 -17.39 -22.39
CA GLN A 70 18.27 -17.63 -21.24
C GLN A 70 18.44 -16.40 -20.34
N LEU A 71 18.48 -15.19 -20.92
CA LEU A 71 18.81 -13.96 -20.23
C LEU A 71 17.67 -12.95 -20.16
N MET A 72 16.80 -12.90 -21.20
CA MET A 72 15.85 -11.79 -21.34
C MET A 72 14.40 -12.14 -21.01
N LEU A 73 14.06 -13.43 -20.81
CA LEU A 73 12.71 -13.78 -20.40
C LEU A 73 12.30 -13.04 -19.15
N SER A 74 11.06 -12.56 -19.11
CA SER A 74 10.50 -11.86 -17.94
C SER A 74 10.58 -12.71 -16.67
N THR A 75 10.41 -14.02 -16.78
CA THR A 75 10.53 -14.98 -15.68
C THR A 75 11.95 -15.09 -15.11
N LYS A 76 12.98 -14.80 -15.91
CA LYS A 76 14.39 -14.75 -15.50
C LYS A 76 14.78 -13.44 -14.79
N ASN A 77 13.95 -12.42 -14.92
CA ASN A 77 14.22 -11.07 -14.45
C ASN A 77 13.20 -10.61 -13.42
N ILE A 78 12.97 -11.44 -12.39
CA ILE A 78 12.02 -11.16 -11.31
C ILE A 78 12.56 -10.09 -10.36
N LEU A 79 13.88 -10.04 -10.15
CA LEU A 79 14.53 -9.12 -9.22
C LEU A 79 15.16 -7.93 -9.93
N LYS A 80 15.13 -6.77 -9.28
CA LYS A 80 15.84 -5.57 -9.75
C LYS A 80 17.35 -5.75 -9.60
N PRO A 81 18.12 -5.34 -10.60
CA PRO A 81 19.59 -5.40 -10.51
C PRO A 81 20.18 -4.36 -9.56
N SER A 82 19.43 -3.35 -9.15
CA SER A 82 19.91 -2.27 -8.28
C SER A 82 20.00 -2.67 -6.81
N ASP A 83 18.99 -3.35 -6.30
CA ASP A 83 18.81 -3.64 -4.86
C ASP A 83 18.38 -5.08 -4.57
N GLY A 84 18.14 -5.90 -5.61
CA GLY A 84 17.66 -7.27 -5.45
C GLY A 84 16.20 -7.39 -4.98
N SER A 85 15.47 -6.28 -4.89
CA SER A 85 14.03 -6.34 -4.58
C SER A 85 13.22 -6.84 -5.78
N PRO A 86 12.05 -7.46 -5.56
CA PRO A 86 11.21 -7.90 -6.67
C PRO A 86 10.80 -6.72 -7.57
N VAL A 87 10.99 -6.85 -8.87
CA VAL A 87 10.44 -5.93 -9.88
C VAL A 87 9.06 -6.40 -10.32
N VAL A 88 8.88 -7.72 -10.33
CA VAL A 88 7.59 -8.36 -10.62
C VAL A 88 6.86 -8.52 -9.30
N SER A 89 5.99 -7.58 -8.99
CA SER A 89 5.27 -7.53 -7.71
C SER A 89 3.78 -7.31 -7.90
N PRO A 90 2.95 -7.84 -7.00
CA PRO A 90 1.52 -7.53 -6.98
C PRO A 90 1.28 -6.03 -6.83
N THR A 91 0.32 -5.49 -7.56
CA THR A 91 -0.04 -4.07 -7.54
C THR A 91 -1.56 -3.88 -7.62
N LEU A 92 -2.05 -2.72 -7.19
CA LEU A 92 -3.44 -2.28 -7.33
C LEU A 92 -4.46 -3.35 -6.90
N ASP A 93 -5.32 -3.82 -7.81
CA ASP A 93 -6.41 -4.75 -7.52
C ASP A 93 -5.92 -6.10 -6.98
N ILE A 94 -4.73 -6.56 -7.41
CA ILE A 94 -4.13 -7.79 -6.90
C ILE A 94 -3.86 -7.65 -5.40
N VAL A 95 -3.29 -6.51 -4.98
CA VAL A 95 -3.03 -6.22 -3.57
C VAL A 95 -4.32 -6.08 -2.78
N VAL A 96 -5.32 -5.38 -3.33
CA VAL A 96 -6.64 -5.22 -2.68
C VAL A 96 -7.29 -6.57 -2.41
N GLY A 97 -7.30 -7.46 -3.41
CA GLY A 97 -7.91 -8.79 -3.26
C GLY A 97 -7.21 -9.68 -2.24
N CYS A 98 -5.87 -9.72 -2.27
CA CYS A 98 -5.08 -10.47 -1.28
C CYS A 98 -5.26 -9.90 0.13
N TYR A 99 -5.24 -8.56 0.26
CA TYR A 99 -5.49 -7.88 1.52
C TYR A 99 -6.90 -8.17 2.05
N TYR A 100 -7.93 -8.08 1.19
CA TYR A 100 -9.31 -8.38 1.57
C TYR A 100 -9.47 -9.79 2.12
N LEU A 101 -8.81 -10.79 1.50
CA LEU A 101 -8.85 -12.16 1.99
C LEU A 101 -8.20 -12.33 3.36
N THR A 102 -7.07 -11.66 3.60
CA THR A 102 -6.18 -11.95 4.72
C THR A 102 -6.35 -10.99 5.88
N HIS A 103 -7.02 -9.84 5.67
CA HIS A 103 -7.25 -8.84 6.70
C HIS A 103 -8.27 -9.31 7.74
N HIS A 104 -7.92 -9.14 9.01
CA HIS A 104 -8.86 -9.36 10.12
C HIS A 104 -8.50 -8.45 11.31
N GLN A 105 -9.45 -7.61 11.73
CA GLN A 105 -9.22 -6.58 12.74
C GLN A 105 -8.75 -7.09 14.10
N ARG A 106 -9.18 -8.29 14.50
CA ARG A 106 -8.88 -8.85 15.82
C ARG A 106 -7.66 -9.75 15.85
N LEU A 107 -7.32 -10.42 14.73
CA LEU A 107 -6.18 -11.33 14.66
C LEU A 107 -4.86 -10.61 14.39
N ASN A 108 -4.95 -9.53 13.63
CA ASN A 108 -3.85 -8.58 13.45
C ASN A 108 -4.43 -7.21 13.73
N PRO A 109 -4.38 -6.73 14.97
CA PRO A 109 -4.65 -5.31 15.21
C PRO A 109 -3.74 -4.53 14.25
N PRO A 110 -4.25 -3.44 13.64
CA PRO A 110 -3.43 -2.61 12.76
C PRO A 110 -2.12 -2.39 13.49
N ASN A 111 -1.01 -2.71 12.82
CA ASN A 111 0.34 -2.65 13.35
C ASN A 111 0.39 -1.56 14.40
N SER A 112 0.80 -1.91 15.60
CA SER A 112 0.94 -0.98 16.69
C SER A 112 1.69 0.23 16.14
N ARG A 113 0.94 1.21 15.67
CA ARG A 113 1.51 2.52 15.33
C ARG A 113 2.22 2.94 16.61
N PRO A 114 3.43 3.45 16.52
CA PRO A 114 4.08 3.95 17.72
C PRO A 114 3.04 4.78 18.48
N PRO A 115 2.92 4.58 19.80
CA PRO A 115 1.93 5.28 20.60
C PRO A 115 2.06 6.76 20.27
N LEU A 116 0.92 7.39 20.04
CA LEU A 116 0.87 8.81 19.82
C LEU A 116 1.57 9.49 20.96
N MET A 117 2.38 10.48 20.63
CA MET A 117 2.92 11.37 21.64
C MET A 117 1.74 11.90 22.47
N SER A 118 1.81 11.74 23.79
CA SER A 118 0.82 12.28 24.70
C SER A 118 0.81 13.81 24.63
N ASP A 119 -0.27 14.45 25.07
CA ASP A 119 -0.32 15.92 25.13
C ASP A 119 0.88 16.49 25.92
N SER A 120 1.37 15.76 26.93
CA SER A 120 2.59 16.10 27.68
C SER A 120 3.88 15.98 26.85
N ASP A 121 3.94 15.07 25.86
CA ASP A 121 5.09 14.94 24.97
C ASP A 121 5.08 16.00 23.90
N ILE A 122 3.91 16.43 23.47
CA ILE A 122 3.71 17.56 22.56
C ILE A 122 4.15 18.87 23.27
N GLU A 123 3.75 19.09 24.52
CA GLU A 123 4.20 20.24 25.29
C GLU A 123 5.73 20.27 25.54
N ARG A 124 6.36 19.10 25.74
CA ARG A 124 7.82 18.96 25.86
C ARG A 124 8.57 19.29 24.58
N LEU A 125 8.04 18.92 23.43
CA LEU A 125 8.62 19.32 22.13
C LEU A 125 8.63 20.86 21.93
N PHE A 126 7.59 21.53 22.44
CA PHE A 126 7.52 23.00 22.39
C PHE A 126 8.40 23.69 23.43
N SER A 127 8.77 23.00 24.53
CA SER A 127 9.67 23.53 25.55
C SER A 127 11.17 23.33 25.26
N GLY A 128 11.51 22.65 24.17
CA GLY A 128 12.90 22.41 23.75
C GLY A 128 13.59 21.21 24.40
N ASP A 129 12.90 20.47 25.26
CA ASP A 129 13.40 19.20 25.82
C ASP A 129 13.09 18.03 24.86
N VAL A 130 14.10 17.56 24.16
CA VAL A 130 14.00 16.37 23.31
C VAL A 130 14.04 15.12 24.21
N PRO A 131 12.98 14.32 24.33
CA PRO A 131 13.04 13.10 25.13
C PRO A 131 13.89 12.03 24.44
N GLU A 132 14.83 11.43 25.15
CA GLU A 132 15.43 10.18 24.73
C GLU A 132 14.33 9.09 24.64
N ILE A 133 14.26 8.43 23.49
CA ILE A 133 13.28 7.36 23.25
C ILE A 133 13.67 6.14 24.08
N ASP A 134 13.07 5.99 25.25
CA ASP A 134 13.24 4.80 26.08
C ASP A 134 12.39 3.65 25.52
N THR A 135 13.02 2.62 25.01
CA THR A 135 12.39 1.43 24.39
C THR A 135 11.90 0.40 25.39
N LYS A 136 11.48 0.83 26.59
CA LYS A 136 10.87 -0.09 27.58
C LYS A 136 9.37 0.09 27.58
N SER A 137 8.68 -0.93 27.10
CA SER A 137 7.24 -1.08 27.19
C SER A 137 6.76 -1.10 28.65
N GLU A 138 6.22 0.01 29.13
CA GLU A 138 5.40 0.00 30.34
C GLU A 138 3.96 -0.35 29.98
N SER A 139 3.45 -1.36 30.66
CA SER A 139 2.07 -1.81 30.62
C SER A 139 1.13 -0.68 31.05
N VAL A 140 0.30 -0.21 30.12
CA VAL A 140 -0.78 0.74 30.42
C VAL A 140 -1.84 0.02 31.24
N GLY A 141 -2.12 0.56 32.41
CA GLY A 141 -3.07 0.04 33.36
C GLY A 141 -4.50 -0.02 32.84
N ASP A 142 -5.19 -1.02 33.37
CA ASP A 142 -6.61 -1.29 33.23
C ASP A 142 -7.48 -0.04 33.37
N SER A 143 -8.21 0.32 32.33
CA SER A 143 -9.49 0.99 32.48
C SER A 143 -10.57 0.09 31.88
N ASP A 144 -11.25 -0.63 32.76
CA ASP A 144 -12.43 -1.41 32.50
C ASP A 144 -13.49 -0.61 31.74
N ASN A 145 -13.76 -1.03 30.52
CA ASN A 145 -15.04 -1.05 29.79
C ASN A 145 -14.86 -1.18 28.27
N VAL A 146 -14.04 -2.12 27.82
CA VAL A 146 -14.26 -2.71 26.51
C VAL A 146 -14.95 -4.03 26.76
N ALA A 147 -16.25 -4.10 26.45
CA ALA A 147 -16.98 -5.35 26.49
C ALA A 147 -16.15 -6.41 25.75
N GLU A 148 -15.64 -7.39 26.52
CA GLU A 148 -15.07 -8.63 26.01
C GLU A 148 -16.16 -9.33 25.18
N ASN A 149 -16.31 -8.95 23.93
CA ASN A 149 -16.99 -9.77 22.97
C ASN A 149 -16.10 -11.00 22.73
N LYS A 150 -16.27 -12.01 23.61
CA LYS A 150 -15.71 -13.35 23.41
C LYS A 150 -16.01 -13.74 21.98
N ILE A 151 -14.97 -14.02 21.21
CA ILE A 151 -15.11 -14.71 19.92
C ILE A 151 -15.90 -15.96 20.28
N ALA A 152 -17.12 -16.12 19.74
CA ALA A 152 -17.87 -17.37 19.87
C ALA A 152 -16.91 -18.50 19.49
N ASP A 153 -16.87 -19.59 20.25
CA ASP A 153 -15.89 -20.66 20.13
C ASP A 153 -15.59 -20.94 18.66
N PRO A 154 -14.36 -20.71 18.19
CA PRO A 154 -14.05 -20.81 16.76
C PRO A 154 -14.24 -22.26 16.34
N LYS A 155 -14.86 -22.47 15.17
CA LYS A 155 -15.03 -23.81 14.62
C LYS A 155 -13.66 -24.40 14.30
N ILE A 156 -13.46 -25.66 14.68
CA ILE A 156 -12.17 -26.35 14.57
C ILE A 156 -12.13 -27.20 13.32
N PHE A 157 -11.04 -27.13 12.57
CA PHE A 157 -10.78 -27.91 11.38
C PHE A 157 -9.36 -28.48 11.39
N SER A 158 -9.18 -29.63 10.73
CA SER A 158 -7.86 -30.27 10.54
C SER A 158 -7.42 -30.32 9.08
N SER A 159 -8.23 -29.80 8.16
CA SER A 159 -7.95 -29.79 6.73
C SER A 159 -8.41 -28.47 6.10
N LEU A 160 -7.62 -27.93 5.18
CA LEU A 160 -7.99 -26.72 4.42
C LEU A 160 -9.21 -27.00 3.52
N ASN A 161 -9.31 -28.22 2.96
CA ASN A 161 -10.44 -28.62 2.13
C ASN A 161 -11.76 -28.64 2.90
N ASP A 162 -11.75 -29.09 4.17
CA ASP A 162 -12.95 -29.10 5.01
C ASP A 162 -13.44 -27.69 5.29
N VAL A 163 -12.52 -26.74 5.51
CA VAL A 163 -12.86 -25.30 5.64
C VAL A 163 -13.51 -24.80 4.36
N HIS A 164 -12.94 -25.13 3.19
CA HIS A 164 -13.46 -24.68 1.92
C HIS A 164 -14.86 -25.26 1.63
N LEU A 165 -15.07 -26.55 1.88
CA LEU A 165 -16.39 -27.19 1.75
C LEU A 165 -17.42 -26.58 2.71
N TRP A 166 -17.00 -26.32 3.95
CA TRP A 166 -17.87 -25.66 4.91
C TRP A 166 -18.23 -24.24 4.49
N PHE A 167 -17.25 -23.47 3.99
CA PHE A 167 -17.47 -22.13 3.44
C PHE A 167 -18.49 -22.14 2.30
N GLN A 168 -18.34 -23.05 1.33
CA GLN A 168 -19.26 -23.20 0.21
C GLN A 168 -20.67 -23.60 0.64
N SER A 169 -20.79 -24.47 1.65
CA SER A 169 -22.09 -25.00 2.11
C SER A 169 -22.87 -24.03 2.97
N THR A 170 -22.19 -23.17 3.74
CA THR A 170 -22.83 -22.28 4.72
C THR A 170 -22.95 -20.84 4.28
N GLY A 171 -22.22 -20.41 3.25
CA GLY A 171 -22.13 -19.00 2.86
C GLY A 171 -21.51 -18.11 3.95
N ALA A 172 -20.68 -18.68 4.82
CA ALA A 172 -19.98 -17.94 5.85
C ALA A 172 -19.12 -16.81 5.23
N HIS A 173 -18.84 -15.77 6.00
CA HIS A 173 -18.02 -14.65 5.51
C HIS A 173 -16.53 -15.04 5.51
N VAL A 174 -15.75 -14.54 4.54
CA VAL A 174 -14.31 -14.84 4.42
C VAL A 174 -13.50 -14.42 5.66
N HIS A 175 -13.97 -13.43 6.39
CA HIS A 175 -13.33 -12.95 7.63
C HIS A 175 -13.79 -13.70 8.89
N THR A 176 -14.58 -14.79 8.75
CA THR A 176 -15.00 -15.59 9.91
C THR A 176 -13.77 -16.27 10.54
N PRO A 177 -13.54 -16.09 11.84
CA PRO A 177 -12.43 -16.72 12.54
C PRO A 177 -12.70 -18.23 12.72
N ILE A 178 -11.65 -19.02 12.54
CA ILE A 178 -11.65 -20.48 12.71
C ILE A 178 -10.36 -20.91 13.38
N GLU A 179 -10.37 -22.09 14.02
CA GLU A 179 -9.16 -22.73 14.55
C GLU A 179 -8.73 -23.87 13.60
N LEU A 180 -7.48 -23.82 13.14
CA LEU A 180 -6.86 -24.92 12.43
C LEU A 180 -6.01 -25.74 13.39
N ARG A 181 -6.09 -27.07 13.28
CA ARG A 181 -5.22 -27.99 13.99
C ARG A 181 -4.30 -28.70 13.00
N SER A 182 -3.01 -28.60 13.27
CA SER A 182 -2.01 -29.33 12.51
C SER A 182 -1.97 -30.81 12.97
N ILE A 183 -1.68 -31.68 12.01
CA ILE A 183 -1.35 -33.09 12.26
C ILE A 183 0.11 -33.24 11.86
N ASP A 184 0.96 -33.64 12.82
CA ASP A 184 2.42 -33.74 12.63
C ASP A 184 3.08 -32.44 12.10
N GLY A 185 2.61 -31.27 12.59
CA GLY A 185 3.14 -29.97 12.17
C GLY A 185 2.72 -29.53 10.77
N ARG A 186 1.70 -30.18 10.16
CA ARG A 186 1.22 -29.85 8.81
C ARG A 186 -0.30 -29.81 8.74
N VAL A 187 -0.80 -28.93 7.86
CA VAL A 187 -2.22 -28.90 7.46
C VAL A 187 -2.29 -28.97 5.95
N SER A 188 -2.91 -30.04 5.40
CA SER A 188 -3.01 -30.27 3.95
C SER A 188 -1.69 -30.17 3.19
N GLY A 189 -0.57 -30.64 3.81
CA GLY A 189 0.77 -30.61 3.21
C GLY A 189 1.62 -29.40 3.58
N LYS A 190 1.02 -28.25 3.95
CA LYS A 190 1.76 -27.04 4.35
C LYS A 190 2.28 -27.15 5.77
N VAL A 191 3.51 -26.68 5.99
CA VAL A 191 4.13 -26.61 7.31
C VAL A 191 3.46 -25.51 8.14
N MET A 192 3.21 -25.80 9.41
CA MET A 192 2.67 -24.85 10.39
C MET A 192 3.59 -24.76 11.59
N ASP A 193 3.71 -23.57 12.14
CA ASP A 193 4.59 -23.31 13.31
C ASP A 193 3.99 -23.82 14.62
N GLU A 194 2.64 -23.91 14.70
CA GLU A 194 1.92 -24.29 15.91
C GLU A 194 0.93 -25.43 15.66
N GLU A 195 0.68 -26.24 16.71
CA GLU A 195 -0.33 -27.32 16.65
C GLU A 195 -1.77 -26.77 16.50
N LYS A 196 -2.03 -25.59 17.00
CA LYS A 196 -3.31 -24.89 16.93
C LYS A 196 -3.09 -23.45 16.53
N THR A 197 -3.71 -23.07 15.43
CA THR A 197 -3.56 -21.73 14.89
C THR A 197 -4.94 -21.09 14.68
N LEU A 198 -5.15 -19.95 15.31
CA LEU A 198 -6.33 -19.14 15.05
C LEU A 198 -6.13 -18.38 13.75
N THR A 199 -7.06 -18.53 12.82
CA THR A 199 -6.99 -17.96 11.46
C THR A 199 -8.38 -17.58 10.96
N THR A 200 -8.50 -17.24 9.67
CA THR A 200 -9.77 -16.95 9.02
C THR A 200 -9.98 -17.82 7.77
N ILE A 201 -11.23 -17.95 7.34
CA ILE A 201 -11.55 -18.63 6.09
C ILE A 201 -10.79 -18.03 4.90
N GLY A 202 -10.69 -16.69 4.83
CA GLY A 202 -9.98 -16.02 3.74
C GLY A 202 -8.49 -16.36 3.71
N ARG A 203 -7.82 -16.44 4.87
CA ARG A 203 -6.42 -16.90 4.92
C ARG A 203 -6.26 -18.35 4.50
N VAL A 204 -7.23 -19.22 4.82
CA VAL A 204 -7.24 -20.59 4.32
C VAL A 204 -7.34 -20.61 2.79
N ILE A 205 -8.26 -19.87 2.22
CA ILE A 205 -8.41 -19.75 0.76
C ILE A 205 -7.14 -19.20 0.11
N PHE A 206 -6.53 -18.18 0.70
CA PHE A 206 -5.25 -17.64 0.24
C PHE A 206 -4.18 -18.75 0.18
N ASN A 207 -4.03 -19.51 1.27
CA ASN A 207 -3.05 -20.59 1.36
C ASN A 207 -3.35 -21.78 0.44
N MET A 208 -4.60 -22.01 0.06
CA MET A 208 -4.95 -23.04 -0.93
C MET A 208 -4.53 -22.66 -2.35
N ASN A 209 -4.44 -21.37 -2.63
CA ASN A 209 -4.16 -20.84 -3.96
C ASN A 209 -2.68 -20.54 -4.20
N ILE A 210 -1.82 -20.58 -3.18
CA ILE A 210 -0.36 -20.37 -3.33
C ILE A 210 0.36 -21.73 -3.35
N PRO A 211 1.60 -21.80 -3.92
CA PRO A 211 2.38 -23.03 -3.99
C PRO A 211 2.53 -23.75 -2.64
N ASP A 212 2.56 -25.09 -2.69
CA ASP A 212 2.61 -25.93 -1.48
C ASP A 212 3.95 -25.83 -0.75
N GLU A 213 5.02 -25.49 -1.46
CA GLU A 213 6.36 -25.28 -0.92
C GLU A 213 6.40 -24.14 0.09
N ILE A 214 5.53 -23.15 -0.09
CA ILE A 214 5.37 -22.04 0.85
C ILE A 214 4.54 -22.53 2.04
N GLY A 215 5.06 -22.36 3.24
CA GLY A 215 4.38 -22.69 4.49
C GLY A 215 3.01 -22.00 4.63
N PHE A 216 2.32 -22.27 5.72
CA PHE A 216 1.02 -21.63 5.98
C PHE A 216 1.21 -20.17 6.39
N VAL A 217 0.75 -19.24 5.56
CA VAL A 217 0.83 -17.80 5.79
C VAL A 217 -0.38 -17.36 6.62
N ASN A 218 -0.16 -16.89 7.85
CA ASN A 218 -1.23 -16.46 8.77
C ASN A 218 -1.15 -15.00 9.16
N GLU A 219 -0.79 -14.14 8.24
CA GLU A 219 -0.70 -12.70 8.45
C GLU A 219 -1.52 -11.92 7.41
N THR A 220 -1.64 -10.62 7.61
CA THR A 220 -2.32 -9.75 6.64
C THR A 220 -1.38 -9.45 5.48
N MET A 221 -1.79 -9.80 4.28
CA MET A 221 -1.04 -9.61 3.05
C MET A 221 -1.28 -8.20 2.47
N ASP A 222 -0.55 -7.23 2.96
CA ASP A 222 -0.44 -5.92 2.33
C ASP A 222 0.63 -5.94 1.21
N LYS A 223 0.83 -4.80 0.55
CA LYS A 223 1.82 -4.69 -0.53
C LYS A 223 3.24 -5.03 -0.09
N GLY A 224 3.62 -4.66 1.13
CA GLY A 224 4.93 -4.97 1.71
C GLY A 224 5.09 -6.48 1.92
N ALA A 225 4.17 -7.08 2.67
CA ALA A 225 4.16 -8.51 2.94
C ALA A 225 4.12 -9.37 1.67
N LEU A 226 3.35 -8.95 0.64
CA LEU A 226 3.35 -9.64 -0.65
C LEU A 226 4.69 -9.56 -1.37
N ASN A 227 5.39 -8.43 -1.31
CA ASN A 227 6.71 -8.30 -1.90
C ASN A 227 7.75 -9.16 -1.15
N ASP A 228 7.68 -9.18 0.17
CA ASP A 228 8.56 -9.99 1.01
C ASP A 228 8.30 -11.48 0.75
N LEU A 229 7.05 -11.89 0.60
CA LEU A 229 6.67 -13.25 0.24
C LEU A 229 7.25 -13.69 -1.12
N VAL A 230 7.17 -12.84 -2.14
CA VAL A 230 7.75 -13.13 -3.47
C VAL A 230 9.27 -13.19 -3.38
N SER A 231 9.90 -12.29 -2.60
CA SER A 231 11.35 -12.28 -2.40
C SER A 231 11.84 -13.55 -1.70
N SER A 232 11.19 -13.94 -0.60
CA SER A 232 11.52 -15.16 0.14
C SER A 232 11.30 -16.42 -0.70
N ALA A 233 10.19 -16.47 -1.45
CA ALA A 233 9.93 -17.60 -2.35
C ALA A 233 11.01 -17.74 -3.42
N TYR A 234 11.53 -16.64 -3.95
CA TYR A 234 12.62 -16.69 -4.91
C TYR A 234 13.94 -17.15 -4.28
N GLN A 235 14.25 -16.67 -3.07
CA GLN A 235 15.50 -16.99 -2.37
C GLN A 235 15.54 -18.44 -1.88
N GLU A 236 14.43 -18.95 -1.35
CA GLU A 236 14.37 -20.26 -0.71
C GLU A 236 14.06 -21.39 -1.69
N PHE A 237 13.14 -21.15 -2.64
CA PHE A 237 12.60 -22.19 -3.53
C PHE A 237 12.98 -21.99 -5.00
N GLY A 238 13.58 -20.83 -5.33
CA GLY A 238 14.02 -20.52 -6.68
C GLY A 238 12.96 -19.91 -7.58
N GLU A 239 13.37 -19.73 -8.86
CA GLU A 239 12.63 -18.96 -9.85
C GLU A 239 11.25 -19.57 -10.18
N GLU A 240 11.17 -20.89 -10.37
CA GLU A 240 9.95 -21.56 -10.82
C GLU A 240 8.80 -21.39 -9.82
N VAL A 241 9.09 -21.56 -8.52
CA VAL A 241 8.10 -21.37 -7.45
C VAL A 241 7.69 -19.91 -7.33
N ALA A 242 8.64 -18.98 -7.47
CA ALA A 242 8.33 -17.54 -7.41
C ALA A 242 7.45 -17.09 -8.58
N VAL A 243 7.70 -17.57 -9.80
CA VAL A 243 6.86 -17.27 -10.98
C VAL A 243 5.44 -17.79 -10.77
N LYS A 244 5.33 -19.06 -10.31
CA LYS A 244 4.01 -19.66 -10.02
C LYS A 244 3.28 -18.88 -8.95
N LEU A 245 3.98 -18.48 -7.87
CA LEU A 245 3.40 -17.66 -6.81
C LEU A 245 2.82 -16.35 -7.36
N VAL A 246 3.57 -15.64 -8.21
CA VAL A 246 3.10 -14.36 -8.79
C VAL A 246 1.84 -14.57 -9.64
N ASP A 247 1.77 -15.64 -10.43
CA ASP A 247 0.58 -15.98 -11.21
C ASP A 247 -0.62 -16.36 -10.35
N ASP A 248 -0.39 -17.12 -9.28
CA ASP A 248 -1.41 -17.53 -8.32
C ASP A 248 -1.93 -16.30 -7.53
N LEU A 249 -1.03 -15.41 -7.09
CA LEU A 249 -1.39 -14.15 -6.44
C LEU A 249 -2.20 -13.24 -7.37
N LYS A 250 -1.82 -13.13 -8.65
CA LYS A 250 -2.58 -12.36 -9.64
C LYS A 250 -4.01 -12.89 -9.76
N SER A 251 -4.16 -14.20 -9.95
CA SER A 251 -5.46 -14.82 -10.15
C SER A 251 -6.36 -14.69 -8.93
N THR A 252 -5.82 -15.00 -7.75
CA THR A 252 -6.51 -14.88 -6.47
C THR A 252 -6.86 -13.43 -6.16
N GLY A 253 -5.91 -12.51 -6.38
CA GLY A 253 -6.10 -11.08 -6.13
C GLY A 253 -7.24 -10.50 -6.97
N PHE A 254 -7.27 -10.74 -8.27
CA PHE A 254 -8.34 -10.26 -9.14
C PHE A 254 -9.70 -10.88 -8.80
N GLU A 255 -9.74 -12.18 -8.50
CA GLU A 255 -10.98 -12.86 -8.13
C GLU A 255 -11.58 -12.25 -6.86
N TYR A 256 -10.77 -12.06 -5.82
CA TYR A 256 -11.26 -11.56 -4.55
C TYR A 256 -11.37 -10.04 -4.48
N ALA A 257 -10.66 -9.28 -5.30
CA ALA A 257 -10.97 -7.87 -5.52
C ALA A 257 -12.38 -7.70 -6.12
N THR A 258 -12.74 -8.52 -7.10
CA THR A 258 -14.08 -8.53 -7.69
C THR A 258 -15.15 -8.97 -6.67
N LYS A 259 -14.91 -10.05 -5.94
CA LYS A 259 -15.84 -10.57 -4.92
C LYS A 259 -16.00 -9.65 -3.71
N SER A 260 -15.00 -8.83 -3.39
CA SER A 260 -15.07 -7.87 -2.29
C SER A 260 -16.15 -6.82 -2.50
N GLY A 261 -16.49 -6.50 -3.74
CA GLY A 261 -17.43 -5.43 -4.08
C GLY A 261 -16.98 -4.05 -3.59
N LEU A 262 -15.67 -3.85 -3.38
CA LEU A 262 -15.12 -2.61 -2.85
C LEU A 262 -15.50 -1.43 -3.75
N THR A 263 -16.21 -0.47 -3.19
CA THR A 263 -16.71 0.71 -3.90
C THR A 263 -16.36 1.96 -3.12
N LEU A 264 -15.84 2.97 -3.79
CA LEU A 264 -15.53 4.28 -3.23
C LEU A 264 -16.58 5.31 -3.67
N ALA A 265 -17.18 5.98 -2.71
CA ALA A 265 -18.10 7.07 -2.94
C ALA A 265 -17.61 8.38 -2.34
N THR A 266 -18.09 9.51 -2.82
CA THR A 266 -17.77 10.83 -2.24
C THR A 266 -18.26 10.96 -0.80
N SER A 267 -19.29 10.19 -0.41
CA SER A 267 -19.79 10.10 0.97
C SER A 267 -18.78 9.46 1.94
N ASP A 268 -17.83 8.67 1.44
CA ASP A 268 -16.82 8.00 2.29
C ASP A 268 -15.69 8.95 2.70
N ILE A 269 -15.57 10.08 2.00
CA ILE A 269 -14.56 11.11 2.23
C ILE A 269 -15.15 12.14 3.19
N LEU A 270 -15.16 11.85 4.50
CA LEU A 270 -15.70 12.75 5.51
C LEU A 270 -14.58 13.58 6.16
N PRO A 271 -14.82 14.90 6.34
CA PRO A 271 -13.88 15.72 7.12
C PRO A 271 -13.96 15.32 8.59
N PRO A 272 -12.85 15.36 9.33
CA PRO A 272 -12.85 15.09 10.75
C PRO A 272 -13.53 16.24 11.51
N GLU A 273 -14.29 15.91 12.54
CA GLU A 273 -15.05 16.90 13.34
C GLU A 273 -14.13 17.92 14.03
N ASP A 274 -12.92 17.50 14.40
CA ASP A 274 -11.94 18.33 15.11
C ASP A 274 -11.14 19.25 14.21
N ARG A 275 -11.25 19.14 12.88
CA ARG A 275 -10.48 19.91 11.90
C ARG A 275 -10.46 21.42 12.20
N THR A 276 -11.63 21.97 12.43
CA THR A 276 -11.77 23.41 12.66
C THR A 276 -11.09 23.86 13.96
N LYS A 277 -11.16 23.05 15.01
CA LYS A 277 -10.51 23.33 16.30
C LYS A 277 -8.98 23.28 16.17
N ILE A 278 -8.47 22.26 15.48
CA ILE A 278 -7.03 22.07 15.26
C ILE A 278 -6.46 23.26 14.48
N ILE A 279 -7.11 23.65 13.38
CA ILE A 279 -6.68 24.78 12.56
C ILE A 279 -6.73 26.11 13.35
N ALA A 280 -7.82 26.37 14.08
CA ALA A 280 -7.95 27.58 14.89
C ALA A 280 -6.90 27.67 16.01
N GLY A 281 -6.53 26.51 16.59
CA GLY A 281 -5.43 26.44 17.57
C GLY A 281 -4.08 26.85 16.98
N ALA A 282 -3.81 26.44 15.75
CA ALA A 282 -2.59 26.81 15.05
C ALA A 282 -2.54 28.29 14.67
N GLU A 283 -3.66 28.83 14.18
CA GLU A 283 -3.77 30.26 13.86
C GLU A 283 -3.48 31.15 15.08
N LYS A 284 -3.97 30.72 16.26
CA LYS A 284 -3.68 31.42 17.51
C LYS A 284 -2.19 31.41 17.85
N LYS A 285 -1.52 30.26 17.75
CA LYS A 285 -0.07 30.15 17.98
C LYS A 285 0.73 31.00 17.00
N ILE A 286 0.33 31.03 15.74
CA ILE A 286 1.01 31.85 14.71
C ILE A 286 0.82 33.34 14.99
N ALA A 287 -0.38 33.76 15.41
CA ALA A 287 -0.62 35.15 15.81
C ALA A 287 0.26 35.54 17.00
N GLU A 288 0.44 34.68 18.00
CA GLU A 288 1.36 34.91 19.12
C GLU A 288 2.83 35.08 18.65
N LEU A 289 3.27 34.27 17.67
CA LEU A 289 4.60 34.41 17.06
C LEU A 289 4.73 35.71 16.25
N GLU A 290 3.70 36.13 15.56
CA GLU A 290 3.67 37.40 14.81
C GLU A 290 3.70 38.59 15.76
N ASP A 291 3.04 38.52 16.91
CA ASP A 291 3.10 39.54 17.95
C ASP A 291 4.52 39.65 18.54
N GLN A 292 5.17 38.54 18.86
CA GLN A 292 6.56 38.49 19.34
C GLN A 292 7.54 39.06 18.30
N TRP A 293 7.31 38.75 17.03
CA TRP A 293 8.09 39.38 15.94
C TRP A 293 7.86 40.87 15.85
N GLY A 294 6.61 41.34 16.00
CA GLY A 294 6.27 42.74 16.03
C GLY A 294 6.91 43.50 17.19
N MET A 295 7.14 42.82 18.32
CA MET A 295 7.86 43.36 19.47
C MET A 295 9.40 43.33 19.32
N GLY A 296 9.91 42.64 18.26
CA GLY A 296 11.34 42.50 18.03
C GLY A 296 12.01 41.40 18.86
N GLU A 297 11.22 40.51 19.49
CA GLU A 297 11.73 39.40 20.30
C GLU A 297 12.18 38.23 19.42
N VAL A 298 11.58 38.06 18.24
CA VAL A 298 11.81 36.98 17.30
C VAL A 298 12.21 37.55 15.93
N GLY A 299 13.21 36.95 15.29
CA GLY A 299 13.68 37.36 13.96
C GLY A 299 12.81 36.77 12.82
N ASP A 300 12.95 37.34 11.59
CA ASP A 300 12.21 36.86 10.39
C ASP A 300 12.39 35.36 10.11
N ALA A 301 13.61 34.86 10.31
CA ALA A 301 13.93 33.45 10.06
C ALA A 301 13.25 32.51 11.06
N ASP A 302 13.16 32.93 12.30
CA ASP A 302 12.55 32.16 13.38
C ASP A 302 11.02 32.18 13.26
N LEU A 303 10.43 33.35 12.93
CA LEU A 303 9.01 33.44 12.62
C LEU A 303 8.64 32.55 11.44
N TYR A 304 9.45 32.55 10.36
CA TYR A 304 9.21 31.68 9.20
C TYR A 304 9.27 30.21 9.60
N ARG A 305 10.31 29.78 10.33
CA ARG A 305 10.49 28.40 10.80
C ARG A 305 9.35 28.01 11.73
N GLY A 306 9.05 28.78 12.77
CA GLY A 306 7.99 28.49 13.72
C GLY A 306 6.60 28.37 13.07
N THR A 307 6.33 29.20 12.05
CA THR A 307 5.09 29.10 11.27
C THR A 307 5.02 27.77 10.50
N ILE A 308 6.11 27.36 9.82
CA ILE A 308 6.15 26.10 9.06
C ILE A 308 6.04 24.90 9.97
N ASP A 309 6.75 24.89 11.09
CA ASP A 309 6.73 23.79 12.07
C ASP A 309 5.33 23.64 12.68
N THR A 310 4.66 24.76 12.99
CA THR A 310 3.28 24.74 13.46
C THR A 310 2.35 24.09 12.46
N TRP A 311 2.43 24.45 11.17
CA TRP A 311 1.59 23.82 10.13
C TRP A 311 1.94 22.35 9.91
N GLU A 312 3.19 21.96 10.08
CA GLU A 312 3.56 20.54 9.99
C GLU A 312 2.93 19.68 11.08
N ILE A 313 2.86 20.22 12.29
CA ILE A 313 2.18 19.57 13.41
C ILE A 313 0.69 19.43 13.10
N VAL A 314 0.04 20.50 12.66
CA VAL A 314 -1.38 20.50 12.27
C VAL A 314 -1.68 19.48 11.17
N GLU A 315 -0.82 19.38 10.16
CA GLU A 315 -0.98 18.39 9.10
C GLU A 315 -0.99 16.96 9.66
N ARG A 316 -0.10 16.67 10.62
CA ARG A 316 -0.06 15.36 11.29
C ARG A 316 -1.29 15.11 12.17
N GLU A 317 -1.70 16.10 12.96
CA GLU A 317 -2.89 15.99 13.83
C GLU A 317 -4.16 15.75 13.02
N VAL A 318 -4.39 16.51 11.94
CA VAL A 318 -5.54 16.32 11.06
C VAL A 318 -5.49 14.96 10.35
N GLN A 319 -4.31 14.55 9.89
CA GLN A 319 -4.11 13.24 9.25
C GLN A 319 -4.44 12.11 10.22
N GLN A 320 -4.09 12.25 11.48
CA GLN A 320 -4.39 11.28 12.50
C GLN A 320 -5.86 11.27 12.89
N SER A 321 -6.45 12.44 13.10
CA SER A 321 -7.89 12.55 13.34
C SER A 321 -8.67 11.87 12.22
N LEU A 322 -8.30 12.08 10.96
CA LEU A 322 -8.88 11.37 9.81
C LEU A 322 -8.72 9.85 9.92
N ALA A 323 -7.53 9.38 10.26
CA ALA A 323 -7.29 7.95 10.39
C ALA A 323 -8.14 7.30 11.48
N ASN A 324 -8.39 8.03 12.58
CA ASN A 324 -9.23 7.55 13.69
C ASN A 324 -10.72 7.52 13.34
N HIS A 325 -11.17 8.40 12.43
CA HIS A 325 -12.56 8.46 11.96
C HIS A 325 -12.86 7.49 10.82
N LEU A 326 -11.84 6.94 10.16
CA LEU A 326 -12.05 5.94 9.12
C LEU A 326 -12.58 4.64 9.71
N THR A 327 -13.67 4.14 9.13
CA THR A 327 -14.12 2.77 9.42
C THR A 327 -13.03 1.79 8.99
N PRO A 328 -12.47 0.96 9.88
CA PRO A 328 -11.34 0.10 9.54
C PRO A 328 -11.57 -0.87 8.39
N SER A 329 -12.81 -1.32 8.19
CA SER A 329 -13.23 -2.17 7.06
C SER A 329 -13.84 -1.37 5.89
N GLY A 330 -13.81 -0.04 5.97
CA GLY A 330 -14.34 0.83 4.92
C GLY A 330 -13.44 0.85 3.68
N PRO A 331 -13.99 1.21 2.50
CA PRO A 331 -13.27 1.18 1.24
C PRO A 331 -11.97 1.97 1.24
N LEU A 332 -11.98 3.19 1.78
CA LEU A 332 -10.79 4.05 1.89
C LEU A 332 -9.71 3.43 2.77
N ALA A 333 -10.10 2.87 3.93
CA ALA A 333 -9.17 2.24 4.83
C ALA A 333 -8.52 1.00 4.19
N VAL A 334 -9.30 0.16 3.52
CA VAL A 334 -8.80 -1.01 2.80
C VAL A 334 -7.83 -0.61 1.69
N MET A 335 -8.16 0.38 0.85
CA MET A 335 -7.28 0.84 -0.23
C MET A 335 -5.95 1.40 0.29
N MET A 336 -6.00 2.19 1.37
CA MET A 336 -4.80 2.79 1.95
C MET A 336 -3.95 1.80 2.74
N ASN A 337 -4.59 1.02 3.62
CA ASN A 337 -3.89 0.08 4.50
C ASN A 337 -3.31 -1.11 3.74
N SER A 338 -3.93 -1.52 2.64
CA SER A 338 -3.35 -2.53 1.74
C SER A 338 -2.10 -2.03 1.02
N GLY A 339 -1.88 -0.71 0.93
CA GLY A 339 -0.82 -0.13 0.13
C GLY A 339 -1.08 -0.18 -1.39
N ALA A 340 -2.29 -0.55 -1.81
CA ALA A 340 -2.66 -0.62 -3.22
C ALA A 340 -2.68 0.77 -3.86
N LYS A 341 -3.38 1.72 -3.24
CA LYS A 341 -3.50 3.09 -3.73
C LYS A 341 -3.86 4.07 -2.62
N GLY A 342 -3.37 5.30 -2.76
CA GLY A 342 -3.62 6.36 -1.80
C GLY A 342 -2.62 6.37 -0.65
N SER A 343 -2.51 7.54 -0.03
CA SER A 343 -1.69 7.74 1.16
C SER A 343 -2.47 8.55 2.19
N PRO A 344 -2.10 8.51 3.47
CA PRO A 344 -2.71 9.38 4.48
C PRO A 344 -2.64 10.86 4.12
N ALA A 345 -1.58 11.29 3.42
CA ALA A 345 -1.45 12.66 2.92
C ALA A 345 -2.48 13.00 1.84
N ASN A 346 -2.77 12.05 0.92
CA ASN A 346 -3.83 12.24 -0.07
C ASN A 346 -5.20 12.40 0.59
N LEU A 347 -5.51 11.55 1.59
CA LEU A 347 -6.76 11.65 2.33
C LEU A 347 -6.87 12.98 3.07
N ARG A 348 -5.79 13.47 3.69
CA ARG A 348 -5.75 14.78 4.33
C ARG A 348 -6.09 15.90 3.33
N GLN A 349 -5.50 15.87 2.14
CA GLN A 349 -5.80 16.86 1.11
C GLN A 349 -7.23 16.78 0.59
N MET A 350 -7.81 15.57 0.54
CA MET A 350 -9.17 15.36 0.05
C MET A 350 -10.23 15.74 1.07
N ALA A 351 -10.08 15.34 2.34
CA ALA A 351 -11.10 15.47 3.38
C ALA A 351 -10.72 16.44 4.51
N GLY A 352 -9.43 16.58 4.83
CA GLY A 352 -8.94 17.46 5.87
C GLY A 352 -8.73 18.89 5.36
N PHE A 353 -7.51 19.21 5.02
CA PHE A 353 -7.12 20.46 4.37
C PHE A 353 -5.90 20.20 3.48
N MET A 354 -5.71 21.05 2.46
CA MET A 354 -4.60 20.84 1.53
C MET A 354 -3.24 21.06 2.22
N GLY A 355 -3.13 22.09 3.08
CA GLY A 355 -1.96 22.34 3.89
C GLY A 355 -0.89 23.15 3.18
N ARG A 356 0.37 22.87 3.50
CA ARG A 356 1.53 23.63 2.98
C ARG A 356 1.74 23.39 1.49
N VAL A 357 2.09 24.43 0.77
CA VAL A 357 2.42 24.40 -0.66
C VAL A 357 3.82 24.95 -0.85
N THR A 358 4.58 24.38 -1.76
CA THR A 358 5.92 24.84 -2.14
C THR A 358 5.87 25.71 -3.38
N ASP A 359 6.70 26.75 -3.41
CA ASP A 359 6.94 27.56 -4.59
C ASP A 359 7.81 26.80 -5.62
N PRO A 360 7.99 27.32 -6.85
CA PRO A 360 8.84 26.69 -7.87
C PRO A 360 10.32 26.55 -7.43
N LYS A 361 10.79 27.35 -6.47
CA LYS A 361 12.15 27.27 -5.91
C LYS A 361 12.30 26.20 -4.82
N GLY A 362 11.18 25.60 -4.39
CA GLY A 362 11.16 24.61 -3.30
C GLY A 362 10.98 25.20 -1.92
N GLN A 363 10.74 26.49 -1.78
CA GLN A 363 10.43 27.12 -0.50
C GLN A 363 8.96 26.93 -0.15
N VAL A 364 8.66 26.68 1.12
CA VAL A 364 7.28 26.54 1.59
C VAL A 364 6.64 27.93 1.71
N ILE A 365 5.46 28.09 1.14
CA ILE A 365 4.67 29.32 1.25
C ILE A 365 4.12 29.41 2.67
N ARG A 366 4.32 30.55 3.36
CA ARG A 366 3.92 30.76 4.77
C ARG A 366 2.42 30.54 4.99
N THR A 367 1.59 30.96 4.05
CA THR A 367 0.13 30.80 4.12
C THR A 367 -0.25 29.44 3.54
N PRO A 368 -0.79 28.50 4.33
CA PRO A 368 -1.26 27.22 3.81
C PRO A 368 -2.59 27.39 3.06
N VAL A 369 -3.00 26.33 2.40
CA VAL A 369 -4.34 26.20 1.83
C VAL A 369 -5.22 25.52 2.86
N TYR A 370 -6.20 26.25 3.41
CA TYR A 370 -7.07 25.79 4.51
C TYR A 370 -8.17 24.84 4.04
N SER A 371 -8.65 25.03 2.81
CA SER A 371 -9.71 24.22 2.26
C SER A 371 -9.22 22.83 1.84
N SER A 372 -10.11 21.83 1.92
CA SER A 372 -9.90 20.53 1.31
C SER A 372 -10.38 20.53 -0.13
N LEU A 373 -9.98 19.53 -0.91
CA LEU A 373 -10.50 19.35 -2.27
C LEU A 373 -12.02 19.11 -2.28
N ARG A 374 -12.55 18.47 -1.22
CA ARG A 374 -13.98 18.26 -1.05
C ARG A 374 -14.74 19.57 -0.82
N ASP A 375 -14.21 20.46 0.00
CA ASP A 375 -14.84 21.75 0.29
C ASP A 375 -14.79 22.68 -0.93
N GLY A 376 -13.84 22.47 -1.82
CA GLY A 376 -13.50 23.36 -2.93
C GLY A 376 -12.59 24.50 -2.50
N LEU A 377 -11.71 24.93 -3.39
CA LEU A 377 -10.73 25.97 -3.13
C LEU A 377 -11.27 27.36 -3.51
N SER A 378 -11.04 28.37 -2.67
CA SER A 378 -11.24 29.75 -3.05
C SER A 378 -10.27 30.15 -4.17
N ALA A 379 -10.55 31.25 -4.89
CA ALA A 379 -9.67 31.73 -5.96
C ALA A 379 -8.23 31.99 -5.50
N ARG A 380 -8.06 32.52 -4.27
CA ARG A 380 -6.75 32.74 -3.65
C ARG A 380 -6.03 31.42 -3.36
N GLU A 381 -6.71 30.47 -2.76
CA GLU A 381 -6.16 29.15 -2.43
C GLU A 381 -5.82 28.35 -3.68
N TYR A 382 -6.67 28.43 -4.69
CA TYR A 382 -6.37 27.81 -5.98
C TYR A 382 -5.10 28.40 -6.59
N PHE A 383 -4.93 29.73 -6.59
CA PHE A 383 -3.72 30.37 -7.09
C PHE A 383 -2.47 29.89 -6.33
N ILE A 384 -2.53 29.79 -4.99
CA ILE A 384 -1.43 29.29 -4.17
C ILE A 384 -1.12 27.82 -4.53
N SER A 385 -2.15 26.98 -4.65
CA SER A 385 -1.98 25.54 -4.94
C SER A 385 -1.37 25.27 -6.31
N THR A 386 -1.59 26.15 -7.30
CA THR A 386 -1.02 25.99 -8.66
C THR A 386 0.49 26.02 -8.70
N HIS A 387 1.15 26.68 -7.74
CA HIS A 387 2.63 26.69 -7.68
C HIS A 387 3.18 25.28 -7.48
N GLY A 388 2.65 24.52 -6.53
CA GLY A 388 3.05 23.14 -6.27
C GLY A 388 2.68 22.19 -7.42
N ALA A 389 1.47 22.34 -7.98
CA ALA A 389 1.02 21.52 -9.10
C ALA A 389 1.90 21.71 -10.35
N ARG A 390 2.20 22.95 -10.72
CA ARG A 390 3.10 23.26 -11.85
C ARG A 390 4.51 22.75 -11.61
N LYS A 391 5.04 22.93 -10.38
CA LYS A 391 6.35 22.39 -10.02
C LYS A 391 6.39 20.88 -10.20
N GLY A 392 5.40 20.15 -9.69
CA GLY A 392 5.30 18.69 -9.84
C GLY A 392 5.28 18.27 -11.30
N SER A 393 4.45 18.90 -12.14
CA SER A 393 4.38 18.61 -13.57
C SER A 393 5.71 18.90 -14.30
N THR A 394 6.37 20.00 -13.96
CA THR A 394 7.66 20.38 -14.53
C THR A 394 8.77 19.41 -14.11
N ASP A 395 8.84 19.06 -12.83
CA ASP A 395 9.85 18.13 -12.34
C ASP A 395 9.68 16.73 -12.95
N THR A 396 8.44 16.27 -13.14
CA THR A 396 8.16 14.98 -13.77
C THR A 396 8.47 14.95 -15.27
N ALA A 397 8.13 16.02 -16.00
CA ALA A 397 8.23 16.01 -17.48
C ALA A 397 9.58 16.51 -18.01
N LEU A 398 10.27 17.41 -17.30
CA LEU A 398 11.45 18.11 -17.81
C LEU A 398 12.74 17.80 -17.04
N ARG A 399 12.65 17.21 -15.83
CA ARG A 399 13.83 16.90 -15.00
C ARG A 399 14.15 15.40 -14.93
N THR A 400 13.30 14.56 -15.47
CA THR A 400 13.62 13.16 -15.77
C THR A 400 14.33 13.09 -17.11
#